data_a640d6b75873404face3632a52f46a03
#
_entry.id   a640d6b75873404face3632a52f46a03
#
_cell.length_a   1.000
_cell.length_b   1.000
_cell.length_c   1.000
_cell.angle_alpha   90.00
_cell.angle_beta   90.00
_cell.angle_gamma   90.00
#
_symmetry.space_group_name_H-M   'P 1'
#
loop_
_entity.id
_entity.type
_entity.pdbx_description
1 polymer ?
#
loop_
_entity_poly.entity_id
_entity_poly.type
_entity_poly.pdbx_seq_one_letter_code
_entity_poly.pdbx_strand_id
1 'polypeptide(L)'
;DPSRSGPQPEERSGPSDNFGAIAMLPLESVLGLRDDPVMWRPIVAGWLDGAHTDVPIGTTAEGVATLDIAAQGPHALVAGTTGSGKSVLLQNWCLALAVRNPPDTLHFVFLDFKGGSTFSQLRGLPHTAGIVDDLDIRHAARAIIGLERELKRRERLVAEAGVPSIDRLGNAQPSIIIVIDEFHVLRQQLPDAIERFIRIASLGRSLGMHLIACTQHPLGQVHAEMKSNMALNLCLRVRDGMQSSELIGSSAAAGIPPTMPGAFYSNDGVTVTPIRSCAPADARSITAAIGVACRFHGTR
;
A
#
# COMPACT_ATOMS: atom_id res chain seq x y z
N ASP A 1 0.78 62.01 6.28
CA ASP A 1 0.96 61.11 5.15
C ASP A 1 0.66 59.68 5.58
N PRO A 2 -0.46 59.09 5.17
CA PRO A 2 -0.87 57.74 5.56
C PRO A 2 -0.70 56.80 4.38
N SER A 3 0.41 56.07 4.32
CA SER A 3 0.56 54.95 3.40
C SER A 3 1.65 53.97 3.86
N ARG A 4 1.33 53.12 4.81
CA ARG A 4 1.99 51.84 5.00
C ARG A 4 0.94 50.74 5.03
N SER A 5 0.54 50.27 3.87
CA SER A 5 -0.11 48.99 3.69
C SER A 5 0.91 47.90 3.98
N GLY A 6 0.82 47.27 5.16
CA GLY A 6 1.54 46.06 5.46
C GLY A 6 1.09 44.94 4.53
N PRO A 7 1.94 43.92 4.30
CA PRO A 7 1.53 42.75 3.51
C PRO A 7 0.33 42.09 4.15
N GLN A 8 -0.74 41.89 3.37
CA GLN A 8 -1.89 41.08 3.78
C GLN A 8 -1.38 39.65 4.06
N PRO A 9 -1.85 39.00 5.13
CA PRO A 9 -1.55 37.59 5.35
C PRO A 9 -2.12 36.79 4.17
N GLU A 10 -1.28 36.02 3.50
CA GLU A 10 -1.72 35.02 2.51
C GLU A 10 -2.83 34.19 3.17
N GLU A 11 -3.99 34.19 2.58
CA GLU A 11 -5.09 33.29 2.93
C GLU A 11 -4.55 31.86 2.79
N ARG A 12 -4.31 31.21 3.91
CA ARG A 12 -4.00 29.78 3.93
C ARG A 12 -5.23 29.06 3.41
N SER A 13 -5.19 28.59 2.17
CA SER A 13 -6.19 27.71 1.60
C SER A 13 -6.49 26.57 2.57
N GLY A 14 -7.76 26.38 2.88
CA GLY A 14 -8.19 25.33 3.81
C GLY A 14 -7.92 23.95 3.23
N PRO A 15 -7.82 22.89 4.06
CA PRO A 15 -7.57 21.51 3.60
C PRO A 15 -8.57 21.02 2.53
N SER A 16 -9.80 21.54 2.52
CA SER A 16 -10.82 21.27 1.48
C SER A 16 -10.40 21.77 0.10
N ASP A 17 -9.63 22.84 0.02
CA ASP A 17 -9.25 23.47 -1.24
C ASP A 17 -8.22 22.62 -1.98
N ASN A 18 -7.41 21.84 -1.26
CA ASN A 18 -6.39 20.96 -1.82
C ASN A 18 -7.00 19.79 -2.63
N PHE A 19 -8.23 19.38 -2.37
CA PHE A 19 -8.90 18.24 -3.02
C PHE A 19 -10.05 18.63 -3.93
N GLY A 20 -10.53 19.88 -3.87
CA GLY A 20 -11.75 20.32 -4.56
C GLY A 20 -11.70 20.19 -6.08
N ALA A 21 -10.53 20.36 -6.67
CA ALA A 21 -10.28 20.24 -8.10
C ALA A 21 -9.82 18.83 -8.55
N ILE A 22 -9.58 17.90 -7.61
CA ILE A 22 -9.01 16.59 -7.92
C ILE A 22 -10.15 15.59 -8.15
N ALA A 23 -10.29 15.09 -9.38
CA ALA A 23 -11.31 14.12 -9.74
C ALA A 23 -10.98 12.71 -9.23
N MET A 24 -11.97 11.97 -8.74
CA MET A 24 -11.84 10.54 -8.47
C MET A 24 -12.11 9.75 -9.75
N LEU A 25 -11.09 9.06 -10.27
CA LEU A 25 -11.21 8.25 -11.49
C LEU A 25 -11.37 6.76 -11.16
N PRO A 26 -12.05 5.97 -12.03
CA PRO A 26 -12.06 4.51 -11.90
C PRO A 26 -10.66 3.93 -12.05
N LEU A 27 -10.32 2.92 -11.24
CA LEU A 27 -9.00 2.26 -11.29
C LEU A 27 -8.73 1.67 -12.67
N GLU A 28 -9.73 1.05 -13.29
CA GLU A 28 -9.63 0.44 -14.61
C GLU A 28 -9.25 1.44 -15.71
N SER A 29 -9.75 2.69 -15.58
CA SER A 29 -9.38 3.75 -16.53
C SER A 29 -7.94 4.20 -16.34
N VAL A 30 -7.51 4.36 -15.08
CA VAL A 30 -6.15 4.80 -14.75
C VAL A 30 -5.10 3.72 -15.11
N LEU A 31 -5.49 2.45 -15.07
CA LEU A 31 -4.67 1.32 -15.49
C LEU A 31 -4.72 1.04 -17.01
N GLY A 32 -5.51 1.80 -17.78
CA GLY A 32 -5.69 1.57 -19.22
C GLY A 32 -6.47 0.29 -19.57
N LEU A 33 -7.18 -0.30 -18.60
CA LEU A 33 -7.92 -1.54 -18.81
C LEU A 33 -9.22 -1.36 -19.59
N ARG A 34 -9.70 -0.13 -19.73
CA ARG A 34 -10.91 0.25 -20.48
C ARG A 34 -10.63 0.59 -21.93
N ASP A 35 -9.37 0.74 -22.29
CA ASP A 35 -8.95 1.13 -23.65
C ASP A 35 -9.03 -0.06 -24.64
N ASP A 36 -9.08 -1.29 -24.11
CA ASP A 36 -9.27 -2.51 -24.89
C ASP A 36 -10.62 -3.17 -24.50
N PRO A 37 -11.43 -3.63 -25.46
CA PRO A 37 -12.67 -4.36 -25.16
C PRO A 37 -12.42 -5.67 -24.40
N VAL A 38 -11.18 -6.15 -24.35
CA VAL A 38 -10.77 -7.39 -23.68
C VAL A 38 -9.72 -7.09 -22.62
N MET A 39 -10.15 -6.88 -21.39
CA MET A 39 -9.36 -6.38 -20.25
C MET A 39 -8.05 -7.15 -19.98
N TRP A 40 -7.97 -8.46 -20.28
CA TRP A 40 -6.76 -9.24 -20.03
C TRP A 40 -5.60 -8.91 -20.99
N ARG A 41 -5.88 -8.36 -22.18
CA ARG A 41 -4.83 -8.03 -23.17
C ARG A 41 -3.84 -6.99 -22.68
N PRO A 42 -4.26 -5.81 -22.21
CA PRO A 42 -3.34 -4.82 -21.63
C PRO A 42 -2.60 -5.37 -20.41
N ILE A 43 -3.19 -6.29 -19.64
CA ILE A 43 -2.51 -6.95 -18.51
C ILE A 43 -1.32 -7.78 -19.03
N VAL A 44 -1.54 -8.67 -19.98
CA VAL A 44 -0.45 -9.48 -20.56
C VAL A 44 0.62 -8.60 -21.20
N ALA A 45 0.23 -7.56 -21.96
CA ALA A 45 1.17 -6.63 -22.56
C ALA A 45 2.06 -5.96 -21.49
N GLY A 46 1.46 -5.49 -20.40
CA GLY A 46 2.20 -4.89 -19.28
C GLY A 46 3.16 -5.89 -18.60
N TRP A 47 2.78 -7.15 -18.47
CA TRP A 47 3.65 -8.18 -17.87
C TRP A 47 4.87 -8.52 -18.72
N LEU A 48 4.78 -8.34 -20.05
CA LEU A 48 5.91 -8.54 -20.95
C LEU A 48 6.93 -7.40 -20.90
N ASP A 49 6.53 -6.22 -20.41
CA ASP A 49 7.43 -5.08 -20.22
C ASP A 49 8.31 -5.20 -18.96
N GLY A 50 8.01 -6.15 -18.08
CA GLY A 50 8.76 -6.44 -16.86
C GLY A 50 7.97 -6.20 -15.58
N ALA A 51 8.63 -6.39 -14.42
CA ALA A 51 8.04 -6.19 -13.12
C ALA A 51 8.03 -4.69 -12.74
N HIS A 52 6.93 -4.21 -12.19
CA HIS A 52 6.71 -2.83 -11.82
C HIS A 52 6.29 -2.71 -10.35
N THR A 53 7.03 -1.94 -9.57
CA THR A 53 6.64 -1.56 -8.20
C THR A 53 5.92 -0.21 -8.15
N ASP A 54 6.03 0.57 -9.22
CA ASP A 54 5.33 1.82 -9.45
C ASP A 54 3.95 1.57 -10.06
N VAL A 55 2.92 1.92 -9.32
CA VAL A 55 1.54 1.70 -9.77
C VAL A 55 0.67 2.93 -9.54
N PRO A 56 -0.26 3.23 -10.47
CA PRO A 56 -1.22 4.30 -10.28
C PRO A 56 -2.24 3.92 -9.20
N ILE A 57 -2.51 4.85 -8.30
CA ILE A 57 -3.43 4.66 -7.18
C ILE A 57 -4.51 5.73 -7.07
N GLY A 58 -4.38 6.79 -7.82
CA GLY A 58 -5.28 7.94 -7.74
C GLY A 58 -4.87 9.07 -8.67
N THR A 59 -5.29 10.26 -8.31
CA THR A 59 -5.04 11.49 -9.06
C THR A 59 -4.58 12.62 -8.15
N THR A 60 -3.79 13.52 -8.68
CA THR A 60 -3.46 14.85 -8.14
C THR A 60 -4.05 15.94 -9.02
N ALA A 61 -3.75 17.20 -8.72
CA ALA A 61 -4.10 18.32 -9.58
C ALA A 61 -3.34 18.29 -10.93
N GLU A 62 -2.16 17.67 -10.96
CA GLU A 62 -1.30 17.55 -12.12
C GLU A 62 -1.61 16.32 -12.99
N GLY A 63 -2.39 15.37 -12.48
CA GLY A 63 -2.75 14.16 -13.23
C GLY A 63 -2.74 12.88 -12.39
N VAL A 64 -2.38 11.76 -13.02
CA VAL A 64 -2.36 10.45 -12.37
C VAL A 64 -1.24 10.40 -11.34
N ALA A 65 -1.59 9.99 -10.12
CA ALA A 65 -0.65 9.76 -9.03
C ALA A 65 -0.21 8.29 -9.00
N THR A 66 1.10 8.06 -8.98
CA THR A 66 1.70 6.72 -8.82
C THR A 66 2.37 6.59 -7.46
N LEU A 67 2.37 5.39 -6.91
CA LEU A 67 3.22 5.01 -5.77
C LEU A 67 4.18 3.90 -6.18
N ASP A 68 5.43 4.05 -5.77
CA ASP A 68 6.45 3.02 -5.89
C ASP A 68 6.89 2.57 -4.49
N ILE A 69 6.40 1.40 -4.05
CA ILE A 69 6.71 0.90 -2.71
C ILE A 69 8.18 0.53 -2.55
N ALA A 70 8.89 0.19 -3.62
CA ALA A 70 10.31 -0.15 -3.56
C ALA A 70 11.20 1.10 -3.52
N ALA A 71 10.86 2.13 -4.31
CA ALA A 71 11.68 3.35 -4.45
C ALA A 71 11.36 4.39 -3.37
N GLN A 72 10.09 4.69 -3.11
CA GLN A 72 9.67 5.71 -2.15
C GLN A 72 9.79 5.25 -0.69
N GLY A 73 9.84 3.95 -0.47
CA GLY A 73 10.06 3.38 0.84
C GLY A 73 9.78 1.88 0.79
N PRO A 74 10.68 1.04 1.32
CA PRO A 74 10.50 -0.41 1.24
C PRO A 74 9.25 -0.88 1.97
N HIS A 75 8.71 -0.03 2.85
CA HIS A 75 7.52 -0.29 3.66
C HIS A 75 6.67 0.96 3.76
N ALA A 76 5.35 0.76 3.91
CA ALA A 76 4.38 1.84 4.00
C ALA A 76 3.54 1.76 5.28
N LEU A 77 3.25 2.94 5.85
CA LEU A 77 2.29 3.10 6.93
C LEU A 77 1.05 3.81 6.41
N VAL A 78 -0.11 3.20 6.58
CA VAL A 78 -1.39 3.74 6.12
C VAL A 78 -2.29 4.02 7.32
N ALA A 79 -2.66 5.26 7.52
CA ALA A 79 -3.57 5.64 8.60
C ALA A 79 -4.86 6.26 8.08
N GLY A 80 -5.94 6.01 8.81
CA GLY A 80 -7.23 6.60 8.52
C GLY A 80 -8.35 6.04 9.37
N THR A 81 -9.28 6.89 9.77
CA THR A 81 -10.46 6.51 10.53
C THR A 81 -11.42 5.63 9.72
N THR A 82 -12.35 4.98 10.39
CA THR A 82 -13.46 4.28 9.74
C THR A 82 -14.20 5.22 8.79
N GLY A 83 -14.50 4.75 7.58
CA GLY A 83 -15.16 5.54 6.53
C GLY A 83 -14.24 6.53 5.79
N SER A 84 -12.95 6.57 6.07
CA SER A 84 -12.00 7.43 5.33
C SER A 84 -11.67 6.92 3.92
N GLY A 85 -12.02 5.68 3.57
CA GLY A 85 -11.67 5.05 2.29
C GLY A 85 -10.42 4.15 2.33
N LYS A 86 -9.84 3.92 3.51
CA LYS A 86 -8.62 3.12 3.70
C LYS A 86 -8.68 1.74 3.04
N SER A 87 -9.73 0.97 3.28
CA SER A 87 -9.88 -0.39 2.71
C SER A 87 -9.96 -0.37 1.18
N VAL A 88 -10.65 0.62 0.60
CA VAL A 88 -10.72 0.80 -0.87
C VAL A 88 -9.35 1.13 -1.44
N LEU A 89 -8.61 2.05 -0.81
CA LEU A 89 -7.24 2.40 -1.22
C LEU A 89 -6.34 1.16 -1.23
N LEU A 90 -6.38 0.34 -0.17
CA LEU A 90 -5.57 -0.88 -0.07
C LEU A 90 -5.93 -1.92 -1.14
N GLN A 91 -7.23 -2.15 -1.35
CA GLN A 91 -7.70 -3.06 -2.40
C GLN A 91 -7.25 -2.59 -3.79
N ASN A 92 -7.47 -1.32 -4.10
CA ASN A 92 -7.06 -0.73 -5.38
C ASN A 92 -5.54 -0.81 -5.58
N TRP A 93 -4.76 -0.56 -4.54
CA TRP A 93 -3.30 -0.66 -4.60
C TRP A 93 -2.84 -2.10 -4.89
N CYS A 94 -3.39 -3.08 -4.18
CA CYS A 94 -3.08 -4.49 -4.45
C CYS A 94 -3.52 -4.92 -5.86
N LEU A 95 -4.69 -4.48 -6.33
CA LEU A 95 -5.16 -4.76 -7.70
C LEU A 95 -4.26 -4.12 -8.75
N ALA A 96 -3.84 -2.86 -8.54
CA ALA A 96 -2.92 -2.17 -9.44
C ALA A 96 -1.58 -2.90 -9.56
N LEU A 97 -1.03 -3.34 -8.42
CA LEU A 97 0.19 -4.15 -8.37
C LEU A 97 0.03 -5.49 -9.10
N ALA A 98 -1.10 -6.19 -8.91
CA ALA A 98 -1.39 -7.45 -9.57
C ALA A 98 -1.60 -7.31 -11.08
N VAL A 99 -2.18 -6.18 -11.54
CA VAL A 99 -2.34 -5.86 -12.96
C VAL A 99 -0.98 -5.61 -13.63
N ARG A 100 -0.02 -5.04 -12.90
CA ARG A 100 1.30 -4.67 -13.44
C ARG A 100 2.35 -5.77 -13.30
N ASN A 101 2.09 -6.81 -12.51
CA ASN A 101 3.06 -7.87 -12.22
C ASN A 101 2.41 -9.25 -12.40
N PRO A 102 3.06 -10.20 -13.05
CA PRO A 102 2.56 -11.58 -13.06
C PRO A 102 2.76 -12.27 -11.70
N PRO A 103 1.98 -13.32 -11.37
CA PRO A 103 2.05 -13.97 -10.07
C PRO A 103 3.36 -14.71 -9.76
N ASP A 104 4.20 -14.97 -10.75
CA ASP A 104 5.55 -15.50 -10.53
C ASP A 104 6.58 -14.43 -10.09
N THR A 105 6.23 -13.15 -10.16
CA THR A 105 7.08 -12.04 -9.73
C THR A 105 6.60 -11.33 -8.46
N LEU A 106 5.33 -11.50 -8.09
CA LEU A 106 4.72 -10.81 -6.96
C LEU A 106 3.71 -11.68 -6.22
N HIS A 107 3.86 -11.77 -4.90
CA HIS A 107 2.90 -12.43 -4.02
C HIS A 107 2.37 -11.47 -2.95
N PHE A 108 1.11 -11.71 -2.53
CA PHE A 108 0.50 -11.04 -1.38
C PHE A 108 0.30 -12.00 -0.21
N VAL A 109 0.53 -11.49 1.00
CA VAL A 109 0.10 -12.09 2.25
C VAL A 109 -0.75 -11.08 3.00
N PHE A 110 -2.02 -11.40 3.21
CA PHE A 110 -2.97 -10.53 3.88
C PHE A 110 -3.20 -10.99 5.32
N LEU A 111 -3.09 -10.05 6.26
CA LEU A 111 -3.38 -10.25 7.68
C LEU A 111 -4.48 -9.26 8.08
N ASP A 112 -5.74 -9.73 8.14
CA ASP A 112 -6.91 -8.91 8.46
C ASP A 112 -7.41 -9.23 9.87
N PHE A 113 -7.11 -8.34 10.80
CA PHE A 113 -7.55 -8.47 12.21
C PHE A 113 -8.90 -7.79 12.49
N LYS A 114 -9.63 -7.39 11.45
CA LYS A 114 -10.92 -6.69 11.57
C LYS A 114 -12.12 -7.51 11.12
N GLY A 115 -12.00 -8.84 11.10
CA GLY A 115 -13.09 -9.72 10.71
C GLY A 115 -13.16 -10.10 9.24
N GLY A 116 -12.03 -10.02 8.52
CA GLY A 116 -11.86 -10.64 7.20
C GLY A 116 -12.54 -9.93 6.03
N SER A 117 -13.13 -8.75 6.24
CA SER A 117 -13.90 -8.07 5.20
C SER A 117 -13.05 -7.28 4.20
N THR A 118 -11.89 -6.80 4.63
CA THR A 118 -11.06 -5.88 3.81
C THR A 118 -10.48 -6.58 2.59
N PHE A 119 -9.97 -7.80 2.71
CA PHE A 119 -9.28 -8.50 1.63
C PHE A 119 -10.05 -9.68 1.04
N SER A 120 -11.31 -9.89 1.44
CA SER A 120 -12.13 -11.03 0.97
C SER A 120 -12.25 -11.09 -0.55
N GLN A 121 -12.34 -9.94 -1.22
CA GLN A 121 -12.46 -9.83 -2.67
C GLN A 121 -11.14 -10.17 -3.41
N LEU A 122 -9.99 -10.10 -2.71
CA LEU A 122 -8.68 -10.42 -3.25
C LEU A 122 -8.27 -11.89 -3.06
N ARG A 123 -9.10 -12.69 -2.38
CA ARG A 123 -8.84 -14.13 -2.14
C ARG A 123 -8.65 -14.93 -3.43
N GLY A 124 -9.37 -14.57 -4.49
CA GLY A 124 -9.30 -15.22 -5.78
C GLY A 124 -8.14 -14.76 -6.69
N LEU A 125 -7.35 -13.78 -6.27
CA LEU A 125 -6.18 -13.33 -7.03
C LEU A 125 -5.12 -14.43 -7.07
N PRO A 126 -4.57 -14.78 -8.26
CA PRO A 126 -3.46 -15.74 -8.37
C PRO A 126 -2.22 -15.37 -7.57
N HIS A 127 -2.05 -14.08 -7.27
CA HIS A 127 -0.97 -13.52 -6.46
C HIS A 127 -1.12 -13.78 -4.95
N THR A 128 -2.30 -14.20 -4.48
CA THR A 128 -2.56 -14.37 -3.04
C THR A 128 -1.95 -15.65 -2.52
N ALA A 129 -0.77 -15.55 -1.91
CA ALA A 129 -0.07 -16.67 -1.29
C ALA A 129 -0.67 -17.07 0.07
N GLY A 130 -1.29 -16.13 0.77
CA GLY A 130 -1.93 -16.38 2.06
C GLY A 130 -2.87 -15.27 2.49
N ILE A 131 -3.95 -15.66 3.15
CA ILE A 131 -4.89 -14.72 3.76
C ILE A 131 -5.31 -15.25 5.14
N VAL A 132 -5.11 -14.41 6.14
CA VAL A 132 -5.59 -14.64 7.51
C VAL A 132 -6.69 -13.62 7.73
N ASP A 133 -7.92 -14.10 7.69
CA ASP A 133 -9.15 -13.31 7.82
C ASP A 133 -9.95 -13.66 9.08
N ASP A 134 -9.36 -14.51 9.91
CA ASP A 134 -10.01 -14.99 11.12
C ASP A 134 -9.35 -14.37 12.36
N LEU A 135 -10.18 -14.13 13.38
CA LEU A 135 -9.74 -13.79 14.73
C LEU A 135 -9.02 -14.97 15.43
N ASP A 136 -8.80 -16.09 14.74
CA ASP A 136 -7.98 -17.19 15.27
C ASP A 136 -6.50 -16.79 15.27
N ILE A 137 -6.08 -16.31 16.43
CA ILE A 137 -4.72 -15.89 16.74
C ILE A 137 -3.66 -16.95 16.39
N ARG A 138 -4.04 -18.24 16.38
CA ARG A 138 -3.14 -19.36 16.04
C ARG A 138 -2.84 -19.41 14.54
N HIS A 139 -3.81 -19.05 13.69
CA HIS A 139 -3.58 -18.92 12.24
C HIS A 139 -2.66 -17.75 11.96
N ALA A 140 -2.91 -16.59 12.59
CA ALA A 140 -2.04 -15.43 12.48
C ALA A 140 -0.61 -15.74 12.94
N ALA A 141 -0.45 -16.37 14.09
CA ALA A 141 0.87 -16.76 14.61
C ALA A 141 1.61 -17.70 13.64
N ARG A 142 0.93 -18.69 13.04
CA ARG A 142 1.54 -19.59 12.05
C ARG A 142 1.96 -18.86 10.77
N ALA A 143 1.12 -17.95 10.27
CA ALA A 143 1.46 -17.14 9.09
C ALA A 143 2.70 -16.28 9.35
N ILE A 144 2.78 -15.63 10.52
CA ILE A 144 3.92 -14.79 10.90
C ILE A 144 5.20 -15.63 11.05
N ILE A 145 5.12 -16.83 11.63
CA ILE A 145 6.24 -17.77 11.67
C ILE A 145 6.67 -18.19 10.25
N GLY A 146 5.71 -18.38 9.35
CA GLY A 146 5.97 -18.65 7.93
C GLY A 146 6.74 -17.52 7.26
N LEU A 147 6.32 -16.27 7.48
CA LEU A 147 7.02 -15.08 6.97
C LEU A 147 8.44 -14.95 7.51
N GLU A 148 8.66 -15.23 8.80
CA GLU A 148 10.00 -15.23 9.39
C GLU A 148 10.89 -16.32 8.79
N ARG A 149 10.34 -17.51 8.55
CA ARG A 149 11.08 -18.60 7.90
C ARG A 149 11.46 -18.23 6.46
N GLU A 150 10.55 -17.59 5.74
CA GLU A 150 10.81 -17.11 4.38
C GLU A 150 11.89 -16.02 4.37
N LEU A 151 11.84 -15.07 5.31
CA LEU A 151 12.89 -14.07 5.48
C LEU A 151 14.26 -14.74 5.66
N LYS A 152 14.37 -15.69 6.60
CA LYS A 152 15.61 -16.44 6.86
C LYS A 152 16.06 -17.27 5.66
N ARG A 153 15.12 -17.81 4.86
CA ARG A 153 15.44 -18.53 3.62
C ARG A 153 16.09 -17.59 2.60
N ARG A 154 15.51 -16.39 2.43
CA ARG A 154 16.04 -15.37 1.51
C ARG A 154 17.39 -14.83 1.95
N GLU A 155 17.58 -14.58 3.25
CA GLU A 155 18.89 -14.21 3.82
C GLU A 155 19.98 -15.23 3.44
N ARG A 156 19.68 -16.54 3.58
CA ARG A 156 20.62 -17.60 3.21
C ARG A 156 20.92 -17.63 1.71
N LEU A 157 19.89 -17.50 0.85
CA LEU A 157 20.09 -17.49 -0.60
C LEU A 157 21.01 -16.34 -1.06
N VAL A 158 20.79 -15.15 -0.52
CA VAL A 158 21.59 -13.96 -0.82
C VAL A 158 23.03 -14.15 -0.33
N ALA A 159 23.21 -14.68 0.90
CA ALA A 159 24.52 -14.94 1.48
C ALA A 159 25.30 -16.03 0.71
N GLU A 160 24.66 -17.14 0.37
CA GLU A 160 25.26 -18.25 -0.39
C GLU A 160 25.67 -17.83 -1.81
N ALA A 161 24.88 -16.95 -2.44
CA ALA A 161 25.20 -16.40 -3.76
C ALA A 161 26.21 -15.25 -3.71
N GLY A 162 26.51 -14.71 -2.54
CA GLY A 162 27.43 -13.57 -2.37
C GLY A 162 26.93 -12.27 -3.02
N VAL A 163 25.60 -12.09 -3.12
CA VAL A 163 24.97 -10.90 -3.72
C VAL A 163 24.37 -9.99 -2.66
N PRO A 164 24.22 -8.67 -2.90
CA PRO A 164 23.71 -7.73 -1.92
C PRO A 164 22.21 -7.80 -1.71
N SER A 165 21.45 -8.35 -2.67
CA SER A 165 19.98 -8.35 -2.65
C SER A 165 19.39 -9.48 -3.48
N ILE A 166 18.12 -9.79 -3.22
CA ILE A 166 17.39 -10.92 -3.81
C ILE A 166 17.18 -10.76 -5.32
N ASP A 167 17.06 -9.54 -5.83
CA ASP A 167 16.92 -9.21 -7.25
C ASP A 167 18.19 -9.48 -8.06
N ARG A 168 19.33 -9.64 -7.38
CA ARG A 168 20.63 -9.99 -7.99
C ARG A 168 20.86 -11.49 -8.11
N LEU A 169 19.94 -12.30 -7.60
CA LEU A 169 20.03 -13.75 -7.82
C LEU A 169 19.78 -14.09 -9.29
N GLY A 170 20.54 -15.02 -9.83
CA GLY A 170 20.33 -15.54 -11.19
C GLY A 170 19.02 -16.34 -11.35
N ASN A 171 18.37 -16.65 -10.22
CA ASN A 171 17.06 -17.30 -10.16
C ASN A 171 16.07 -16.32 -9.48
N ALA A 172 15.18 -15.73 -10.27
CA ALA A 172 14.24 -14.74 -9.80
C ALA A 172 13.35 -15.28 -8.65
N GLN A 173 13.23 -14.49 -7.59
CA GLN A 173 12.34 -14.76 -6.47
C GLN A 173 11.20 -13.73 -6.49
N PRO A 174 9.93 -14.14 -6.34
CA PRO A 174 8.82 -13.18 -6.31
C PRO A 174 8.98 -12.24 -5.12
N SER A 175 8.69 -10.97 -5.32
CA SER A 175 8.51 -10.02 -4.21
C SER A 175 7.30 -10.42 -3.38
N ILE A 176 7.35 -10.19 -2.06
CA ILE A 176 6.24 -10.48 -1.15
C ILE A 176 5.77 -9.16 -0.53
N ILE A 177 4.51 -8.83 -0.75
CA ILE A 177 3.86 -7.70 -0.08
C ILE A 177 2.98 -8.23 1.03
N ILE A 178 3.32 -7.88 2.26
CA ILE A 178 2.59 -8.24 3.47
C ILE A 178 1.70 -7.05 3.83
N VAL A 179 0.39 -7.23 3.77
CA VAL A 179 -0.58 -6.18 4.10
C VAL A 179 -1.25 -6.53 5.41
N ILE A 180 -1.12 -5.65 6.41
CA ILE A 180 -1.70 -5.84 7.74
C ILE A 180 -2.76 -4.78 7.94
N ASP A 181 -4.04 -5.18 8.02
CA ASP A 181 -5.09 -4.27 8.46
C ASP A 181 -5.23 -4.33 9.99
N GLU A 182 -5.36 -3.15 10.61
CA GLU A 182 -5.43 -2.97 12.08
C GLU A 182 -4.19 -3.49 12.84
N PHE A 183 -3.03 -2.98 12.49
CA PHE A 183 -1.75 -3.33 13.13
C PHE A 183 -1.76 -3.24 14.66
N HIS A 184 -2.56 -2.32 15.23
CA HIS A 184 -2.68 -2.19 16.69
C HIS A 184 -3.29 -3.44 17.34
N VAL A 185 -4.24 -4.12 16.67
CA VAL A 185 -4.85 -5.38 17.17
C VAL A 185 -3.82 -6.49 17.19
N LEU A 186 -3.02 -6.60 16.13
CA LEU A 186 -1.89 -7.52 16.09
C LEU A 186 -0.95 -7.33 17.29
N ARG A 187 -0.57 -6.08 17.58
CA ARG A 187 0.30 -5.74 18.71
C ARG A 187 -0.29 -6.16 20.06
N GLN A 188 -1.59 -6.00 20.24
CA GLN A 188 -2.27 -6.36 21.49
C GLN A 188 -2.39 -7.88 21.66
N GLN A 189 -2.70 -8.60 20.58
CA GLN A 189 -2.99 -10.02 20.63
C GLN A 189 -1.75 -10.90 20.47
N LEU A 190 -0.73 -10.43 19.75
CA LEU A 190 0.52 -11.13 19.44
C LEU A 190 1.73 -10.21 19.66
N PRO A 191 2.02 -9.80 20.91
CA PRO A 191 3.15 -8.89 21.18
C PRO A 191 4.49 -9.45 20.67
N ASP A 192 4.73 -10.76 20.77
CA ASP A 192 5.94 -11.41 20.27
C ASP A 192 6.10 -11.36 18.74
N ALA A 193 5.03 -11.08 18.02
CA ALA A 193 5.08 -10.92 16.56
C ALA A 193 5.72 -9.61 16.14
N ILE A 194 5.72 -8.59 17.00
CA ILE A 194 6.25 -7.26 16.70
C ILE A 194 7.73 -7.31 16.35
N GLU A 195 8.54 -8.05 17.10
CA GLU A 195 9.97 -8.20 16.83
C GLU A 195 10.23 -8.82 15.44
N ARG A 196 9.36 -9.73 15.00
CA ARG A 196 9.44 -10.35 13.67
C ARG A 196 9.14 -9.34 12.57
N PHE A 197 8.13 -8.47 12.77
CA PHE A 197 7.83 -7.40 11.81
C PHE A 197 8.89 -6.31 11.80
N ILE A 198 9.49 -5.96 12.95
CA ILE A 198 10.65 -5.07 13.02
C ILE A 198 11.79 -5.64 12.16
N ARG A 199 12.07 -6.93 12.28
CA ARG A 199 13.09 -7.59 11.49
C ARG A 199 12.78 -7.60 9.99
N ILE A 200 11.52 -7.86 9.62
CA ILE A 200 11.07 -7.74 8.22
C ILE A 200 11.22 -6.30 7.73
N ALA A 201 10.85 -5.30 8.53
CA ALA A 201 11.02 -3.90 8.18
C ALA A 201 12.50 -3.49 8.02
N SER A 202 13.42 -4.09 8.78
CA SER A 202 14.86 -3.77 8.72
C SER A 202 15.57 -4.44 7.54
N LEU A 203 15.20 -5.66 7.18
CA LEU A 203 15.90 -6.49 6.19
C LEU A 203 15.11 -6.69 4.88
N GLY A 204 13.80 -6.45 4.90
CA GLY A 204 12.89 -6.78 3.82
C GLY A 204 13.25 -6.13 2.50
N ARG A 205 13.75 -4.89 2.51
CA ARG A 205 14.15 -4.16 1.30
C ARG A 205 15.09 -4.99 0.41
N SER A 206 16.19 -5.48 0.96
CA SER A 206 17.17 -6.27 0.21
C SER A 206 16.69 -7.69 -0.11
N LEU A 207 15.67 -8.16 0.58
CA LEU A 207 15.13 -9.50 0.46
C LEU A 207 13.79 -9.56 -0.33
N GLY A 208 13.33 -8.43 -0.91
CA GLY A 208 12.09 -8.35 -1.67
C GLY A 208 10.85 -8.66 -0.83
N MET A 209 10.86 -8.27 0.46
CA MET A 209 9.71 -8.40 1.37
C MET A 209 9.28 -7.01 1.82
N HIS A 210 8.09 -6.59 1.43
CA HIS A 210 7.55 -5.27 1.71
C HIS A 210 6.37 -5.35 2.68
N LEU A 211 6.25 -4.35 3.54
CA LEU A 211 5.23 -4.30 4.57
C LEU A 211 4.34 -3.07 4.36
N ILE A 212 3.03 -3.28 4.31
CA ILE A 212 2.02 -2.22 4.36
C ILE A 212 1.25 -2.39 5.67
N ALA A 213 1.59 -1.60 6.67
CA ALA A 213 0.92 -1.64 7.96
C ALA A 213 -0.18 -0.58 8.03
N CYS A 214 -1.39 -0.99 8.38
CA CYS A 214 -2.53 -0.10 8.46
C CYS A 214 -3.02 0.06 9.89
N THR A 215 -3.45 1.25 10.24
CA THR A 215 -3.98 1.55 11.57
C THR A 215 -5.04 2.65 11.53
N GLN A 216 -5.98 2.61 12.47
CA GLN A 216 -6.90 3.72 12.74
C GLN A 216 -6.35 4.68 13.80
N HIS A 217 -5.32 4.26 14.52
CA HIS A 217 -4.71 5.01 15.63
C HIS A 217 -3.19 5.04 15.44
N PRO A 218 -2.64 5.97 14.66
CA PRO A 218 -1.20 5.99 14.37
C PRO A 218 -0.33 6.34 15.59
N LEU A 219 -0.85 7.15 16.55
CA LEU A 219 -0.09 7.62 17.69
C LEU A 219 0.41 6.46 18.57
N GLY A 220 1.73 6.32 18.69
CA GLY A 220 2.38 5.35 19.58
C GLY A 220 2.09 3.87 19.30
N GLN A 221 1.40 3.54 18.21
CA GLN A 221 1.02 2.17 17.90
C GLN A 221 2.08 1.42 17.10
N VAL A 222 2.84 2.12 16.28
CA VAL A 222 3.95 1.53 15.52
C VAL A 222 5.24 1.74 16.30
N HIS A 223 6.02 0.67 16.49
CA HIS A 223 7.29 0.72 17.20
C HIS A 223 8.24 1.69 16.49
N ALA A 224 9.01 2.51 17.23
CA ALA A 224 9.87 3.55 16.66
C ALA A 224 10.88 2.98 15.64
N GLU A 225 11.46 1.82 15.93
CA GLU A 225 12.40 1.14 15.05
C GLU A 225 11.73 0.65 13.74
N MET A 226 10.51 0.14 13.83
CA MET A 226 9.73 -0.23 12.63
C MET A 226 9.38 1.02 11.82
N LYS A 227 8.93 2.10 12.50
CA LYS A 227 8.56 3.38 11.86
C LYS A 227 9.73 4.01 11.10
N SER A 228 10.97 3.91 11.62
CA SER A 228 12.16 4.45 10.95
C SER A 228 12.45 3.79 9.60
N ASN A 229 11.93 2.57 9.37
CA ASN A 229 12.05 1.85 8.12
C ASN A 229 10.82 2.01 7.19
N MET A 230 9.77 2.71 7.65
CA MET A 230 8.54 2.96 6.90
C MET A 230 8.54 4.41 6.38
N ALA A 231 9.28 4.66 5.31
CA ALA A 231 9.42 6.00 4.76
C ALA A 231 8.14 6.51 4.08
N LEU A 232 7.38 5.61 3.43
CA LEU A 232 6.14 5.97 2.77
C LEU A 232 4.97 6.00 3.76
N ASN A 233 4.40 7.19 3.99
CA ASN A 233 3.25 7.37 4.87
C ASN A 233 2.05 7.86 4.08
N LEU A 234 0.92 7.14 4.17
CA LEU A 234 -0.35 7.52 3.56
C LEU A 234 -1.35 7.88 4.66
N CYS A 235 -1.71 9.16 4.73
CA CYS A 235 -2.59 9.68 5.76
C CYS A 235 -3.94 10.10 5.17
N LEU A 236 -4.93 9.23 5.30
CA LEU A 236 -6.32 9.56 5.03
C LEU A 236 -6.86 10.41 6.19
N ARG A 237 -8.17 10.71 6.18
CA ARG A 237 -8.78 11.45 7.27
C ARG A 237 -8.53 10.77 8.63
N VAL A 238 -7.94 11.51 9.56
CA VAL A 238 -7.67 11.12 10.95
C VAL A 238 -8.50 11.96 11.92
N ARG A 239 -8.48 11.62 13.21
CA ARG A 239 -9.35 12.28 14.22
C ARG A 239 -8.88 13.67 14.58
N ASP A 240 -7.58 13.87 14.65
CA ASP A 240 -6.99 15.11 15.15
C ASP A 240 -5.66 15.45 14.46
N GLY A 241 -5.21 16.69 14.67
CA GLY A 241 -3.99 17.21 14.05
C GLY A 241 -2.71 16.54 14.54
N MET A 242 -2.69 15.94 15.74
CA MET A 242 -1.50 15.25 16.26
C MET A 242 -1.26 13.96 15.47
N GLN A 243 -2.33 13.18 15.20
CA GLN A 243 -2.26 11.99 14.37
C GLN A 243 -1.79 12.30 12.95
N SER A 244 -2.28 13.39 12.37
CA SER A 244 -1.85 13.87 11.07
C SER A 244 -0.36 14.27 11.10
N SER A 245 0.05 15.09 12.06
CA SER A 245 1.42 15.60 12.16
C SER A 245 2.46 14.50 12.35
N GLU A 246 2.10 13.41 13.03
CA GLU A 246 2.99 12.26 13.21
C GLU A 246 3.34 11.57 11.88
N LEU A 247 2.42 11.58 10.91
CA LEU A 247 2.58 10.88 9.62
C LEU A 247 3.08 11.80 8.50
N ILE A 248 2.55 13.01 8.45
CA ILE A 248 2.82 13.92 7.32
C ILE A 248 3.44 15.26 7.74
N GLY A 249 3.82 15.40 9.01
CA GLY A 249 4.46 16.63 9.51
C GLY A 249 3.51 17.84 9.62
N SER A 250 2.21 17.69 9.33
CA SER A 250 1.21 18.76 9.38
C SER A 250 -0.15 18.26 9.86
N SER A 251 -1.04 19.17 10.27
CA SER A 251 -2.40 18.83 10.68
C SER A 251 -3.40 18.64 9.53
N ALA A 252 -2.94 18.68 8.28
CA ALA A 252 -3.79 18.78 7.09
C ALA A 252 -4.77 17.60 6.91
N ALA A 253 -4.36 16.38 7.24
CA ALA A 253 -5.23 15.21 7.07
C ALA A 253 -6.42 15.17 8.06
N ALA A 254 -6.31 15.83 9.21
CA ALA A 254 -7.43 15.99 10.13
C ALA A 254 -8.54 16.90 9.57
N GLY A 255 -8.18 17.79 8.64
CA GLY A 255 -9.12 18.68 7.95
C GLY A 255 -9.80 18.07 6.72
N ILE A 256 -9.49 16.83 6.33
CA ILE A 256 -10.18 16.16 5.21
C ILE A 256 -11.65 15.95 5.56
N PRO A 257 -12.61 16.47 4.76
CA PRO A 257 -14.03 16.35 5.03
C PRO A 257 -14.49 14.88 5.06
N PRO A 258 -15.44 14.50 5.94
CA PRO A 258 -16.04 13.16 5.94
C PRO A 258 -16.72 12.79 4.62
N THR A 259 -17.14 13.79 3.84
CA THR A 259 -17.76 13.63 2.51
C THR A 259 -16.77 13.31 1.40
N MET A 260 -15.47 13.28 1.71
CA MET A 260 -14.41 12.98 0.75
C MET A 260 -13.65 11.67 1.09
N PRO A 261 -14.32 10.50 1.16
CA PRO A 261 -13.63 9.24 1.36
C PRO A 261 -12.64 8.99 0.20
N GLY A 262 -11.45 8.46 0.53
CA GLY A 262 -10.38 8.26 -0.45
C GLY A 262 -9.51 9.48 -0.72
N ALA A 263 -9.77 10.64 -0.08
CA ALA A 263 -8.79 11.72 -0.03
C ALA A 263 -7.70 11.39 0.98
N PHE A 264 -6.44 11.59 0.62
CA PHE A 264 -5.30 11.34 1.49
C PHE A 264 -4.09 12.17 1.10
N TYR A 265 -3.16 12.29 2.02
CA TYR A 265 -1.83 12.82 1.77
C TYR A 265 -0.83 11.67 1.72
N SER A 266 0.01 11.64 0.69
CA SER A 266 1.19 10.78 0.59
C SER A 266 2.42 11.58 1.05
N ASN A 267 3.20 11.00 1.97
CA ASN A 267 4.48 11.53 2.40
C ASN A 267 5.55 10.46 2.19
N ASP A 268 6.51 10.72 1.34
CA ASP A 268 7.64 9.84 1.02
C ASP A 268 8.93 10.24 1.78
N GLY A 269 8.80 11.12 2.76
CA GLY A 269 9.92 11.68 3.53
C GLY A 269 10.53 12.94 2.91
N VAL A 270 10.18 13.28 1.67
CA VAL A 270 10.66 14.47 0.94
C VAL A 270 9.51 15.43 0.64
N THR A 271 8.42 14.90 0.11
CA THR A 271 7.24 15.67 -0.32
C THR A 271 5.96 15.14 0.32
N VAL A 272 5.02 16.06 0.55
CA VAL A 272 3.65 15.74 0.99
C VAL A 272 2.69 16.13 -0.12
N THR A 273 2.09 15.13 -0.76
CA THR A 273 1.24 15.29 -1.93
C THR A 273 -0.21 14.95 -1.62
N PRO A 274 -1.19 15.84 -1.89
CA PRO A 274 -2.61 15.52 -1.79
C PRO A 274 -3.04 14.65 -2.98
N ILE A 275 -3.71 13.53 -2.69
CA ILE A 275 -4.13 12.55 -3.68
C ILE A 275 -5.58 12.15 -3.44
N ARG A 276 -6.37 12.05 -4.51
CA ARG A 276 -7.67 11.36 -4.50
C ARG A 276 -7.45 9.93 -4.98
N SER A 277 -7.72 8.94 -4.13
CA SER A 277 -7.63 7.53 -4.55
C SER A 277 -8.59 7.26 -5.71
N CYS A 278 -8.30 6.21 -6.47
CA CYS A 278 -9.26 5.71 -7.44
C CYS A 278 -10.57 5.29 -6.75
N ALA A 279 -11.67 5.37 -7.50
CA ALA A 279 -12.96 4.82 -7.10
C ALA A 279 -12.84 3.32 -6.81
N PRO A 280 -13.76 2.73 -6.01
CA PRO A 280 -13.77 1.29 -5.78
C PRO A 280 -13.76 0.52 -7.10
N ALA A 281 -12.77 -0.36 -7.28
CA ALA A 281 -12.63 -1.16 -8.48
C ALA A 281 -13.61 -2.34 -8.51
N ASP A 282 -13.97 -2.82 -9.70
CA ASP A 282 -14.59 -4.12 -9.86
C ASP A 282 -13.53 -5.22 -9.71
N ALA A 283 -13.24 -5.57 -8.45
CA ALA A 283 -12.23 -6.55 -8.10
C ALA A 283 -12.50 -7.95 -8.73
N ARG A 284 -13.76 -8.31 -8.97
CA ARG A 284 -14.13 -9.58 -9.58
C ARG A 284 -13.73 -9.62 -11.05
N SER A 285 -14.09 -8.59 -11.80
CA SER A 285 -13.76 -8.49 -13.23
C SER A 285 -12.25 -8.41 -13.44
N ILE A 286 -11.54 -7.61 -12.64
CA ILE A 286 -10.07 -7.52 -12.70
C ILE A 286 -9.43 -8.87 -12.36
N THR A 287 -9.86 -9.53 -11.28
CA THR A 287 -9.33 -10.86 -10.89
C THR A 287 -9.57 -11.91 -12.00
N ALA A 288 -10.76 -11.90 -12.61
CA ALA A 288 -11.05 -12.80 -13.72
C ALA A 288 -10.15 -12.52 -14.92
N ALA A 289 -9.93 -11.26 -15.26
CA ALA A 289 -9.03 -10.86 -16.35
C ALA A 289 -7.58 -11.28 -16.07
N ILE A 290 -7.09 -11.10 -14.85
CA ILE A 290 -5.77 -11.59 -14.40
C ILE A 290 -5.68 -13.11 -14.55
N GLY A 291 -6.71 -13.86 -14.13
CA GLY A 291 -6.75 -15.32 -14.28
C GLY A 291 -6.71 -15.77 -15.75
N VAL A 292 -7.28 -14.99 -16.67
CA VAL A 292 -7.13 -15.23 -18.10
C VAL A 292 -5.70 -14.90 -18.56
N ALA A 293 -5.16 -13.76 -18.12
CA ALA A 293 -3.80 -13.33 -18.46
C ALA A 293 -2.75 -14.37 -18.04
N CYS A 294 -2.89 -15.00 -16.87
CA CYS A 294 -1.99 -16.07 -16.41
C CYS A 294 -1.91 -17.24 -17.43
N ARG A 295 -3.04 -17.65 -18.03
CA ARG A 295 -3.05 -18.73 -19.02
C ARG A 295 -2.30 -18.37 -20.29
N PHE A 296 -2.31 -17.11 -20.69
CA PHE A 296 -1.57 -16.62 -21.87
C PHE A 296 -0.10 -16.34 -21.58
N HIS A 297 0.22 -15.89 -20.38
CA HIS A 297 1.60 -15.63 -19.95
C HIS A 297 2.36 -16.93 -19.60
N GLY A 298 1.65 -18.04 -19.37
CA GLY A 298 2.26 -19.33 -18.99
C GLY A 298 2.62 -19.44 -17.50
N THR A 299 2.17 -18.51 -16.66
CA THR A 299 2.26 -18.59 -15.20
C THR A 299 1.20 -19.55 -14.66
N ARG A 300 1.56 -20.39 -13.71
CA ARG A 300 0.67 -21.37 -13.06
C ARG A 300 0.25 -20.93 -11.69
#